data_4e0c2a745956775698765a360089ad5e
#
_entry.id   4e0c2a745956775698765a360089ad5e
#
_cell.length_a   1.000
_cell.length_b   1.000
_cell.length_c   1.000
_cell.angle_alpha   90.00
_cell.angle_beta   90.00
_cell.angle_gamma   90.00
#
_symmetry.space_group_name_H-M   'P 1'
#
loop_
_entity.id
_entity.type
_entity.pdbx_description
1 polymer ?
#
loop_
_entity_poly.entity_id
_entity_poly.type
_entity_poly.pdbx_seq_one_letter_code
_entity_poly.pdbx_strand_id
1 'polypeptide(L)'
;MGGSDEKRMNFPLKVVDACCKIREKCNRPDFIIGYRLSPEEPFEPGITMTETIKLIKELVKKPIQFIHISQKNYFQETRRGEGKGTPRLQVIHEITKGKVALIEVGGLRTQSDFIKAINSGFSEFIAAGVSNMINKDLGTLLKENKGDKLEIELDPEHPEKYEMGRNVEFLHF
;
A
#
# COMPACT_ATOMS: atom_id res chain seq x y z
N MET A 1 10.95 -23.44 -6.36
CA MET A 1 10.50 -22.28 -5.59
C MET A 1 9.06 -22.40 -5.08
N GLY A 2 8.25 -23.37 -5.51
CA GLY A 2 6.94 -23.66 -4.95
C GLY A 2 6.99 -24.58 -3.72
N GLY A 3 5.81 -24.96 -3.17
CA GLY A 3 5.68 -25.87 -2.03
C GLY A 3 5.35 -25.16 -0.73
N SER A 4 6.13 -25.37 0.35
CA SER A 4 5.83 -24.73 1.65
C SER A 4 5.95 -23.21 1.62
N ASP A 5 5.37 -22.54 2.62
CA ASP A 5 5.41 -21.08 2.75
C ASP A 5 6.86 -20.56 2.76
N GLU A 6 7.75 -21.24 3.48
CA GLU A 6 9.18 -20.89 3.55
C GLU A 6 9.83 -20.91 2.16
N LYS A 7 9.51 -21.92 1.34
CA LYS A 7 10.02 -22.01 -0.04
C LYS A 7 9.47 -20.90 -0.94
N ARG A 8 8.19 -20.53 -0.78
CA ARG A 8 7.57 -19.44 -1.52
C ARG A 8 8.16 -18.07 -1.13
N MET A 9 8.46 -17.84 0.15
CA MET A 9 9.08 -16.61 0.64
C MET A 9 10.55 -16.44 0.18
N ASN A 10 11.24 -17.50 -0.23
CA ASN A 10 12.65 -17.42 -0.67
C ASN A 10 12.87 -16.42 -1.81
N PHE A 11 11.97 -16.36 -2.78
CA PHE A 11 12.15 -15.46 -3.93
C PHE A 11 12.05 -13.98 -3.51
N PRO A 12 10.96 -13.51 -2.88
CA PRO A 12 10.86 -12.11 -2.47
C PRO A 12 11.97 -11.69 -1.49
N LEU A 13 12.35 -12.55 -0.55
CA LEU A 13 13.40 -12.22 0.40
C LEU A 13 14.78 -12.12 -0.28
N LYS A 14 15.09 -13.00 -1.24
CA LYS A 14 16.34 -12.90 -2.04
C LYS A 14 16.38 -11.64 -2.90
N VAL A 15 15.26 -11.19 -3.45
CA VAL A 15 15.18 -9.93 -4.20
C VAL A 15 15.51 -8.75 -3.28
N VAL A 16 14.91 -8.70 -2.09
CA VAL A 16 15.22 -7.66 -1.09
C VAL A 16 16.69 -7.68 -0.70
N ASP A 17 17.25 -8.88 -0.41
CA ASP A 17 18.67 -9.04 -0.06
C ASP A 17 19.59 -8.56 -1.20
N ALA A 18 19.23 -8.83 -2.46
CA ALA A 18 20.00 -8.37 -3.61
C ALA A 18 19.97 -6.84 -3.72
N CYS A 19 18.81 -6.19 -3.55
CA CYS A 19 18.67 -4.73 -3.53
C CYS A 19 19.53 -4.11 -2.40
N CYS A 20 19.48 -4.66 -1.20
CA CYS A 20 20.27 -4.18 -0.07
C CYS A 20 21.78 -4.30 -0.34
N LYS A 21 22.24 -5.44 -0.89
CA LYS A 21 23.63 -5.63 -1.29
C LYS A 21 24.11 -4.63 -2.37
N ILE A 22 23.26 -4.32 -3.35
CA ILE A 22 23.58 -3.31 -4.37
C ILE A 22 23.71 -1.93 -3.74
N ARG A 23 22.79 -1.53 -2.84
CA ARG A 23 22.89 -0.28 -2.08
C ARG A 23 24.23 -0.15 -1.36
N GLU A 24 24.65 -1.21 -0.67
CA GLU A 24 25.94 -1.27 0.04
C GLU A 24 27.11 -1.17 -0.94
N LYS A 25 27.10 -1.99 -2.00
CA LYS A 25 28.15 -1.99 -3.04
C LYS A 25 28.34 -0.64 -3.72
N CYS A 26 27.23 0.10 -3.92
CA CYS A 26 27.24 1.44 -4.51
C CYS A 26 27.54 2.56 -3.50
N ASN A 27 27.78 2.20 -2.24
CA ASN A 27 27.98 3.16 -1.13
C ASN A 27 26.86 4.24 -1.08
N ARG A 28 25.59 3.80 -1.19
CA ARG A 28 24.40 4.68 -1.18
C ARG A 28 23.50 4.34 0.03
N PRO A 29 23.95 4.63 1.27
CA PRO A 29 23.17 4.35 2.48
C PRO A 29 21.86 5.18 2.53
N ASP A 30 21.83 6.31 1.81
CA ASP A 30 20.70 7.22 1.62
C ASP A 30 19.60 6.63 0.72
N PHE A 31 19.88 5.59 -0.07
CA PHE A 31 18.91 5.02 -1.00
C PHE A 31 17.83 4.23 -0.24
N ILE A 32 16.57 4.67 -0.39
CA ILE A 32 15.41 4.08 0.29
C ILE A 32 14.97 2.82 -0.45
N ILE A 33 14.85 1.71 0.29
CA ILE A 33 14.33 0.44 -0.21
C ILE A 33 13.05 0.11 0.55
N GLY A 34 12.01 -0.22 -0.18
CA GLY A 34 10.75 -0.70 0.37
C GLY A 34 10.23 -1.94 -0.32
N TYR A 35 9.21 -2.56 0.26
CA TYR A 35 8.55 -3.72 -0.29
C TYR A 35 7.04 -3.48 -0.42
N ARG A 36 6.48 -3.67 -1.62
CA ARG A 36 5.05 -3.54 -1.85
C ARG A 36 4.39 -4.89 -2.07
N LEU A 37 3.26 -5.12 -1.42
CA LEU A 37 2.48 -6.35 -1.56
C LEU A 37 0.97 -6.09 -1.45
N SER A 38 0.19 -7.01 -2.04
CA SER A 38 -1.23 -7.18 -1.73
C SER A 38 -1.33 -8.21 -0.60
N PRO A 39 -1.99 -7.90 0.53
CA PRO A 39 -1.88 -8.74 1.71
C PRO A 39 -2.72 -10.02 1.61
N GLU A 40 -3.74 -10.05 0.76
CA GLU A 40 -4.63 -11.18 0.63
C GLU A 40 -5.28 -11.19 -0.75
N GLU A 41 -5.36 -12.37 -1.36
CA GLU A 41 -6.08 -12.59 -2.62
C GLU A 41 -7.54 -13.00 -2.38
N PRO A 42 -8.49 -12.57 -3.24
CA PRO A 42 -9.92 -12.81 -3.00
C PRO A 42 -10.38 -14.23 -3.33
N PHE A 43 -9.59 -15.00 -4.04
CA PHE A 43 -9.94 -16.33 -4.57
C PHE A 43 -9.03 -17.44 -4.02
N GLU A 44 -9.41 -18.68 -4.26
CA GLU A 44 -8.61 -19.87 -3.92
C GLU A 44 -8.24 -20.64 -5.21
N PRO A 45 -6.99 -21.13 -5.31
CA PRO A 45 -5.91 -20.93 -4.37
C PRO A 45 -5.37 -19.50 -4.42
N GLY A 46 -5.00 -18.93 -3.25
CA GLY A 46 -4.49 -17.56 -3.16
C GLY A 46 -3.87 -17.27 -1.81
N ILE A 47 -3.08 -16.20 -1.74
CA ILE A 47 -2.40 -15.76 -0.51
C ILE A 47 -3.43 -15.37 0.54
N THR A 48 -3.23 -15.84 1.76
CA THR A 48 -4.01 -15.48 2.96
C THR A 48 -3.19 -14.58 3.89
N MET A 49 -3.84 -14.00 4.89
CA MET A 49 -3.12 -13.19 5.89
C MET A 49 -2.09 -14.00 6.69
N THR A 50 -2.27 -15.32 6.82
CA THR A 50 -1.28 -16.17 7.49
C THR A 50 0.07 -16.16 6.77
N GLU A 51 0.09 -16.34 5.45
CA GLU A 51 1.32 -16.27 4.65
C GLU A 51 1.89 -14.86 4.63
N THR A 52 1.03 -13.86 4.51
CA THR A 52 1.45 -12.45 4.52
C THR A 52 2.12 -12.06 5.82
N ILE A 53 1.55 -12.44 6.96
CA ILE A 53 2.13 -12.19 8.28
C ILE A 53 3.51 -12.85 8.41
N LYS A 54 3.67 -14.09 7.94
CA LYS A 54 4.98 -14.76 7.91
C LYS A 54 6.01 -13.97 7.10
N LEU A 55 5.63 -13.53 5.90
CA LEU A 55 6.50 -12.74 5.03
C LEU A 55 6.87 -11.40 5.68
N ILE A 56 5.91 -10.66 6.23
CA ILE A 56 6.16 -9.37 6.89
C ILE A 56 7.09 -9.53 8.09
N LYS A 57 6.91 -10.58 8.90
CA LYS A 57 7.81 -10.90 10.03
C LYS A 57 9.27 -11.11 9.58
N GLU A 58 9.50 -11.62 8.38
CA GLU A 58 10.86 -11.73 7.82
C GLU A 58 11.34 -10.41 7.19
N LEU A 59 10.46 -9.67 6.52
CA LEU A 59 10.80 -8.39 5.90
C LEU A 59 11.24 -7.33 6.91
N VAL A 60 10.59 -7.24 8.08
CA VAL A 60 10.96 -6.27 9.12
C VAL A 60 12.32 -6.54 9.78
N LYS A 61 12.95 -7.70 9.50
CA LYS A 61 14.32 -8.01 9.89
C LYS A 61 15.36 -7.53 8.86
N LYS A 62 14.92 -7.10 7.67
CA LYS A 62 15.78 -6.62 6.59
C LYS A 62 16.00 -5.12 6.71
N PRO A 63 17.13 -4.60 6.18
CA PRO A 63 17.41 -3.15 6.23
C PRO A 63 16.62 -2.36 5.17
N ILE A 64 15.29 -2.54 5.17
CA ILE A 64 14.34 -1.77 4.36
C ILE A 64 13.73 -0.65 5.20
N GLN A 65 13.22 0.39 4.55
CA GLN A 65 12.68 1.58 5.21
C GLN A 65 11.17 1.57 5.32
N PHE A 66 10.48 0.90 4.36
CA PHE A 66 9.01 0.85 4.41
C PHE A 66 8.45 -0.46 3.84
N ILE A 67 7.22 -0.77 4.23
CA ILE A 67 6.35 -1.75 3.59
C ILE A 67 5.12 -1.00 3.07
N HIS A 68 4.74 -1.24 1.81
CA HIS A 68 3.58 -0.63 1.18
C HIS A 68 2.51 -1.69 0.94
N ILE A 69 1.36 -1.52 1.58
CA ILE A 69 0.21 -2.41 1.41
C ILE A 69 -0.71 -1.86 0.34
N SER A 70 -1.07 -2.70 -0.62
CA SER A 70 -1.99 -2.38 -1.71
C SER A 70 -3.28 -3.18 -1.54
N GLN A 71 -4.38 -2.49 -1.31
CA GLN A 71 -5.72 -3.08 -1.20
C GLN A 71 -6.81 -2.14 -1.75
N LYS A 72 -8.03 -2.68 -1.92
CA LYS A 72 -9.15 -1.89 -2.48
C LYS A 72 -9.74 -0.89 -1.51
N ASN A 73 -9.76 -1.22 -0.22
CA ASN A 73 -10.34 -0.38 0.82
C ASN A 73 -9.39 -0.33 2.01
N TYR A 74 -9.12 0.88 2.51
CA TYR A 74 -8.21 1.13 3.63
C TYR A 74 -8.59 0.32 4.89
N PHE A 75 -9.87 0.23 5.19
CA PHE A 75 -10.40 -0.48 6.36
C PHE A 75 -10.78 -1.94 6.08
N GLN A 76 -10.27 -2.52 5.00
CA GLN A 76 -10.63 -3.88 4.62
C GLN A 76 -10.21 -4.90 5.67
N GLU A 77 -11.19 -5.69 6.12
CA GLU A 77 -10.96 -6.76 7.09
C GLU A 77 -10.27 -7.97 6.45
N THR A 78 -9.58 -8.71 7.29
CA THR A 78 -9.00 -10.01 6.95
C THR A 78 -10.11 -11.02 6.68
N ARG A 79 -10.10 -11.63 5.50
CA ARG A 79 -11.07 -12.64 5.09
C ARG A 79 -10.68 -14.02 5.57
N ARG A 80 -9.38 -14.36 5.41
CA ARG A 80 -8.86 -15.71 5.66
C ARG A 80 -7.54 -15.66 6.43
N GLY A 81 -7.36 -16.67 7.30
CA GLY A 81 -6.13 -16.82 8.04
C GLY A 81 -6.10 -16.05 9.35
N GLU A 82 -4.89 -15.74 9.80
CA GLU A 82 -4.63 -15.07 11.08
C GLU A 82 -5.21 -13.64 11.07
N GLY A 83 -5.93 -13.27 12.12
CA GLY A 83 -6.57 -11.95 12.22
C GLY A 83 -7.92 -11.83 11.51
N LYS A 84 -8.56 -12.94 11.13
CA LYS A 84 -9.88 -12.91 10.46
C LYS A 84 -10.88 -12.01 11.20
N GLY A 85 -11.55 -11.11 10.45
CA GLY A 85 -12.51 -10.14 10.98
C GLY A 85 -11.88 -8.88 11.60
N THR A 86 -10.54 -8.78 11.60
CA THR A 86 -9.82 -7.57 12.01
C THR A 86 -9.34 -6.80 10.77
N PRO A 87 -9.31 -5.46 10.78
CA PRO A 87 -8.71 -4.68 9.70
C PRO A 87 -7.28 -5.16 9.42
N ARG A 88 -6.97 -5.47 8.16
CA ARG A 88 -5.65 -5.99 7.75
C ARG A 88 -4.50 -5.09 8.18
N LEU A 89 -4.70 -3.78 8.05
CA LEU A 89 -3.69 -2.80 8.43
C LEU A 89 -3.40 -2.81 9.93
N GLN A 90 -4.41 -2.98 10.75
CA GLN A 90 -4.22 -3.10 12.20
C GLN A 90 -3.34 -4.30 12.53
N VAL A 91 -3.62 -5.47 11.92
CA VAL A 91 -2.82 -6.69 12.11
C VAL A 91 -1.37 -6.49 11.64
N ILE A 92 -1.18 -5.84 10.49
CA ILE A 92 0.13 -5.59 9.92
C ILE A 92 0.89 -4.55 10.74
N HIS A 93 0.23 -3.46 11.15
CA HIS A 93 0.83 -2.40 11.96
C HIS A 93 1.43 -2.93 13.27
N GLU A 94 0.76 -3.87 13.95
CA GLU A 94 1.31 -4.48 15.17
C GLU A 94 2.66 -5.19 14.94
N ILE A 95 2.96 -5.60 13.70
CA ILE A 95 4.24 -6.23 13.36
C ILE A 95 5.29 -5.21 12.93
N THR A 96 4.86 -4.16 12.22
CA THR A 96 5.75 -3.18 11.58
C THR A 96 6.11 -2.00 12.47
N LYS A 97 5.23 -1.61 13.40
CA LYS A 97 5.41 -0.42 14.24
C LYS A 97 6.77 -0.41 14.96
N GLY A 98 7.44 0.73 14.90
CA GLY A 98 8.77 0.90 15.49
C GLY A 98 9.92 0.18 14.78
N LYS A 99 9.67 -0.48 13.63
CA LYS A 99 10.68 -1.21 12.86
C LYS A 99 10.84 -0.65 11.45
N VAL A 100 9.74 -0.55 10.71
CA VAL A 100 9.70 -0.02 9.34
C VAL A 100 8.42 0.79 9.17
N ALA A 101 8.45 1.83 8.34
CA ALA A 101 7.25 2.61 8.06
C ALA A 101 6.22 1.78 7.26
N LEU A 102 4.96 1.92 7.60
CA LEU A 102 3.86 1.34 6.85
C LEU A 102 3.22 2.40 5.96
N ILE A 103 3.17 2.14 4.66
CA ILE A 103 2.45 2.95 3.67
C ILE A 103 1.23 2.17 3.23
N GLU A 104 0.11 2.85 3.09
CA GLU A 104 -1.15 2.20 2.69
C GLU A 104 -1.84 2.93 1.55
N VAL A 105 -2.43 2.17 0.64
CA VAL A 105 -3.34 2.68 -0.39
C VAL A 105 -4.63 1.86 -0.42
N GLY A 106 -5.78 2.52 -0.42
CA GLY A 106 -7.05 1.80 -0.49
C GLY A 106 -8.30 2.68 -0.53
N GLY A 107 -8.73 3.09 -1.73
CA GLY A 107 -10.07 3.60 -1.99
C GLY A 107 -10.49 4.87 -1.26
N LEU A 108 -9.55 5.68 -0.77
CA LEU A 108 -9.85 6.95 -0.14
C LEU A 108 -10.21 7.99 -1.22
N ARG A 109 -11.37 8.62 -1.10
CA ARG A 109 -11.90 9.56 -2.10
C ARG A 109 -12.21 10.94 -1.54
N THR A 110 -12.79 10.98 -0.36
CA THR A 110 -13.23 12.22 0.28
C THR A 110 -12.23 12.66 1.35
N GLN A 111 -12.26 13.94 1.71
CA GLN A 111 -11.47 14.44 2.85
C GLN A 111 -11.77 13.66 4.14
N SER A 112 -13.04 13.30 4.36
CA SER A 112 -13.44 12.49 5.52
C SER A 112 -12.75 11.12 5.53
N ASP A 113 -12.56 10.48 4.37
CA ASP A 113 -11.86 9.20 4.27
C ASP A 113 -10.39 9.36 4.68
N PHE A 114 -9.73 10.39 4.18
CA PHE A 114 -8.33 10.69 4.55
C PHE A 114 -8.19 10.99 6.05
N ILE A 115 -9.10 11.78 6.62
CA ILE A 115 -9.10 12.09 8.07
C ILE A 115 -9.31 10.81 8.89
N LYS A 116 -10.26 9.95 8.51
CA LYS A 116 -10.49 8.66 9.19
C LYS A 116 -9.26 7.76 9.10
N ALA A 117 -8.62 7.68 7.93
CA ALA A 117 -7.42 6.90 7.73
C ALA A 117 -6.26 7.39 8.61
N ILE A 118 -6.00 8.69 8.65
CA ILE A 118 -4.97 9.30 9.52
C ILE A 118 -5.27 9.01 10.99
N ASN A 119 -6.51 9.23 11.42
CA ASN A 119 -6.91 9.06 12.82
C ASN A 119 -6.95 7.60 13.28
N SER A 120 -6.96 6.63 12.35
CA SER A 120 -6.88 5.22 12.69
C SER A 120 -5.54 4.83 13.31
N GLY A 121 -4.46 5.53 12.93
CA GLY A 121 -3.11 5.23 13.34
C GLY A 121 -2.58 3.88 12.83
N PHE A 122 -3.20 3.30 11.81
CA PHE A 122 -2.78 1.99 11.27
C PHE A 122 -1.59 2.07 10.32
N SER A 123 -1.22 3.25 9.83
CA SER A 123 -0.06 3.45 8.97
C SER A 123 0.57 4.82 9.20
N GLU A 124 1.88 4.93 8.96
CA GLU A 124 2.62 6.18 9.06
C GLU A 124 2.40 7.08 7.83
N PHE A 125 2.10 6.48 6.68
CA PHE A 125 1.85 7.21 5.44
C PHE A 125 0.63 6.66 4.71
N ILE A 126 -0.10 7.56 4.07
CA ILE A 126 -1.25 7.25 3.23
C ILE A 126 -0.90 7.60 1.79
N ALA A 127 -1.04 6.62 0.90
CA ALA A 127 -0.89 6.80 -0.53
C ALA A 127 -2.27 6.94 -1.18
N ALA A 128 -2.39 7.83 -2.15
CA ALA A 128 -3.58 8.02 -2.95
C ALA A 128 -3.27 7.68 -4.41
N GLY A 129 -4.01 6.72 -4.98
CA GLY A 129 -3.94 6.39 -6.39
C GLY A 129 -4.88 7.26 -7.20
N VAL A 130 -6.09 6.77 -7.41
CA VAL A 130 -7.12 7.42 -8.24
C VAL A 130 -7.42 8.83 -7.78
N SER A 131 -7.55 9.08 -6.48
CA SER A 131 -7.82 10.42 -5.97
C SER A 131 -6.75 11.45 -6.35
N ASN A 132 -5.47 11.02 -6.43
CA ASN A 132 -4.39 11.87 -6.90
C ASN A 132 -4.36 12.02 -8.42
N MET A 133 -4.88 11.05 -9.16
CA MET A 133 -5.00 11.14 -10.62
C MET A 133 -6.07 12.16 -11.03
N ILE A 134 -7.18 12.21 -10.32
CA ILE A 134 -8.29 13.13 -10.62
C ILE A 134 -8.18 14.49 -9.92
N ASN A 135 -7.32 14.62 -8.90
CA ASN A 135 -7.06 15.87 -8.19
C ASN A 135 -5.55 16.12 -8.14
N LYS A 136 -5.00 16.82 -9.12
CA LYS A 136 -3.55 17.13 -9.17
C LYS A 136 -3.06 17.87 -7.92
N ASP A 137 -3.92 18.64 -7.28
CA ASP A 137 -3.64 19.42 -6.07
C ASP A 137 -4.14 18.75 -4.79
N LEU A 138 -4.41 17.43 -4.82
CA LEU A 138 -4.99 16.67 -3.71
C LEU A 138 -4.36 17.01 -2.35
N GLY A 139 -3.04 16.96 -2.27
CA GLY A 139 -2.32 17.23 -1.02
C GLY A 139 -2.53 18.65 -0.50
N THR A 140 -2.56 19.64 -1.39
CA THR A 140 -2.81 21.04 -1.05
C THR A 140 -4.27 21.23 -0.57
N LEU A 141 -5.23 20.69 -1.30
CA LEU A 141 -6.66 20.78 -0.96
C LEU A 141 -6.94 20.15 0.42
N LEU A 142 -6.38 18.99 0.69
CA LEU A 142 -6.52 18.34 2.00
C LEU A 142 -5.87 19.17 3.12
N LYS A 143 -4.66 19.68 2.90
CA LYS A 143 -3.94 20.51 3.87
C LYS A 143 -4.67 21.81 4.20
N GLU A 144 -5.31 22.42 3.21
CA GLU A 144 -6.06 23.67 3.34
C GLU A 144 -7.51 23.46 3.79
N ASN A 145 -7.91 22.21 4.11
CA ASN A 145 -9.27 21.86 4.51
C ASN A 145 -10.33 22.22 3.44
N LYS A 146 -9.98 22.07 2.17
CA LYS A 146 -10.83 22.34 1.00
C LYS A 146 -11.37 21.06 0.37
N GLY A 147 -11.83 20.11 1.17
CA GLY A 147 -12.34 18.83 0.71
C GLY A 147 -13.62 18.90 -0.12
N ASP A 148 -14.37 19.99 -0.01
CA ASP A 148 -15.52 20.34 -0.86
C ASP A 148 -15.15 20.54 -2.33
N LYS A 149 -13.86 20.81 -2.63
CA LYS A 149 -13.33 20.98 -3.98
C LYS A 149 -12.76 19.70 -4.58
N LEU A 150 -12.75 18.59 -3.83
CA LEU A 150 -12.26 17.33 -4.35
C LEU A 150 -13.27 16.71 -5.33
N GLU A 151 -12.79 16.38 -6.51
CA GLU A 151 -13.50 15.48 -7.42
C GLU A 151 -13.35 14.04 -6.90
N ILE A 152 -14.46 13.32 -6.74
CA ILE A 152 -14.46 11.95 -6.18
C ILE A 152 -14.59 10.88 -7.26
N GLU A 153 -15.03 11.26 -8.46
CA GLU A 153 -15.18 10.39 -9.63
C GLU A 153 -14.51 11.01 -10.84
N LEU A 154 -14.04 10.16 -11.74
CA LEU A 154 -13.52 10.58 -13.03
C LEU A 154 -14.68 11.04 -13.92
N ASP A 155 -14.55 12.20 -14.54
CA ASP A 155 -15.46 12.67 -15.59
C ASP A 155 -14.94 12.20 -16.96
N PRO A 156 -15.52 11.16 -17.56
CA PRO A 156 -15.03 10.61 -18.83
C PRO A 156 -15.31 11.54 -20.03
N GLU A 157 -16.23 12.51 -19.89
CA GLU A 157 -16.57 13.45 -20.95
C GLU A 157 -15.55 14.59 -21.05
N HIS A 158 -14.77 14.82 -19.98
CA HIS A 158 -13.77 15.88 -19.90
C HIS A 158 -12.39 15.37 -19.46
N PRO A 159 -11.75 14.45 -20.23
CA PRO A 159 -10.47 13.86 -19.85
C PRO A 159 -9.33 14.88 -19.79
N GLU A 160 -9.46 16.02 -20.50
CA GLU A 160 -8.50 17.11 -20.50
C GLU A 160 -8.28 17.76 -19.13
N LYS A 161 -9.26 17.68 -18.24
CA LYS A 161 -9.16 18.20 -16.85
C LYS A 161 -8.05 17.54 -16.05
N TYR A 162 -7.75 16.30 -16.38
CA TYR A 162 -6.86 15.46 -15.54
C TYR A 162 -5.41 15.43 -16.03
N GLU A 163 -5.10 16.12 -17.12
CA GLU A 163 -3.77 16.10 -17.76
C GLU A 163 -3.25 14.65 -18.03
N MET A 164 -4.17 13.69 -18.04
CA MET A 164 -3.90 12.31 -18.40
C MET A 164 -3.90 12.19 -19.93
N GLY A 165 -2.92 11.50 -20.50
CA GLY A 165 -2.84 11.31 -21.94
C GLY A 165 -4.13 10.70 -22.52
N ARG A 166 -4.25 10.67 -23.86
CA ARG A 166 -5.47 10.32 -24.63
C ARG A 166 -6.16 8.97 -24.33
N ASN A 167 -5.63 8.16 -23.39
CA ASN A 167 -6.12 6.81 -23.09
C ASN A 167 -6.88 6.70 -21.77
N VAL A 168 -7.53 7.76 -21.32
CA VAL A 168 -8.35 7.76 -20.09
C VAL A 168 -9.55 6.82 -20.19
N GLU A 169 -10.02 6.55 -21.39
CA GLU A 169 -11.15 5.66 -21.71
C GLU A 169 -10.96 4.20 -21.20
N PHE A 170 -9.72 3.80 -20.92
CA PHE A 170 -9.39 2.46 -20.41
C PHE A 170 -9.28 2.38 -18.87
N LEU A 171 -9.44 3.49 -18.16
CA LEU A 171 -9.38 3.50 -16.70
C LEU A 171 -10.75 3.18 -16.11
N HIS A 172 -11.10 1.90 -16.06
CA HIS A 172 -12.23 1.41 -15.29
C HIS A 172 -11.80 1.24 -13.81
N PHE A 173 -12.23 2.17 -12.98
CA PHE A 173 -11.95 2.17 -11.53
C PHE A 173 -13.13 1.68 -10.70
#